data_870c1c418fa5a206984d9f3ab1e68662
#
_entry.id   870c1c418fa5a206984d9f3ab1e68662
#
_cell.length_a   1.000
_cell.length_b   1.000
_cell.length_c   1.000
_cell.angle_alpha   90.00
_cell.angle_beta   90.00
_cell.angle_gamma   90.00
#
_symmetry.space_group_name_H-M   'P 1'
#
loop_
_entity.id
_entity.type
_entity.pdbx_description
1 polymer ?
#
loop_
_entity_poly.entity_id
_entity_poly.type
_entity_poly.pdbx_seq_one_letter_code
_entity_poly.pdbx_strand_id
1 'polypeptide(L)'
;MNNHTHHHNGSIVLKVTATITVIFLVAITLNQIILNRHINDTIEANMEETVLRTAEQTENYLSTRVSGSIERLLYFKAESGLDSILANYFANPNAAAYSVAMSNLVAPLSTKKVSDSLISDLYLYTEYGAFTDGSTLLTPGFSLEKIALWSEIREGNSFLEFCTVRNDEIFRSRKRVVPVLYRFSVSSAQ
;
A
#
# COMPACT_ATOMS: atom_id res chain seq x y z
N MET A 1 45.55 20.33 82.02
CA MET A 1 46.17 19.73 80.80
C MET A 1 45.28 18.67 80.29
N ASN A 2 44.57 18.85 79.13
CA ASN A 2 44.02 17.85 78.25
C ASN A 2 43.02 18.49 77.30
N ASN A 3 43.46 19.35 76.39
CA ASN A 3 42.61 19.91 75.32
C ASN A 3 43.10 19.69 73.90
N HIS A 4 44.17 18.93 73.69
CA HIS A 4 44.81 18.82 72.34
C HIS A 4 44.45 17.55 71.58
N THR A 5 43.84 16.56 72.19
CA THR A 5 43.53 15.26 71.53
C THR A 5 42.21 15.22 70.80
N HIS A 6 41.26 16.09 71.10
CA HIS A 6 39.89 16.04 70.45
C HIS A 6 39.89 16.65 69.02
N HIS A 7 40.77 17.60 68.71
CA HIS A 7 40.81 18.27 67.41
C HIS A 7 41.37 17.35 66.26
N HIS A 8 42.25 16.41 66.62
CA HIS A 8 42.93 15.57 65.61
C HIS A 8 42.03 14.45 65.15
N ASN A 9 41.23 13.87 66.03
CA ASN A 9 40.28 12.76 65.66
C ASN A 9 39.15 13.23 64.79
N GLY A 10 38.61 14.46 64.97
CA GLY A 10 37.57 15.03 64.12
C GLY A 10 38.02 15.25 62.69
N SER A 11 39.27 15.64 62.47
CA SER A 11 39.84 15.82 61.14
C SER A 11 40.04 14.52 60.35
N ILE A 12 40.37 13.41 61.04
CA ILE A 12 40.54 12.10 60.42
C ILE A 12 39.20 11.52 60.03
N VAL A 13 38.20 11.58 60.90
CA VAL A 13 36.83 11.12 60.61
C VAL A 13 36.25 11.87 59.43
N LEU A 14 36.39 13.19 59.36
CA LEU A 14 35.92 14.00 58.25
C LEU A 14 36.57 13.60 56.92
N LYS A 15 37.89 13.37 56.90
CA LYS A 15 38.61 12.94 55.69
C LYS A 15 38.19 11.57 55.22
N VAL A 16 38.02 10.61 56.13
CA VAL A 16 37.56 9.26 55.80
C VAL A 16 36.13 9.28 55.25
N THR A 17 35.23 10.02 55.90
CA THR A 17 33.85 10.16 55.42
C THR A 17 33.80 10.81 54.02
N ALA A 18 34.55 11.90 53.82
CA ALA A 18 34.64 12.56 52.52
C ALA A 18 35.16 11.61 51.42
N THR A 19 36.21 10.82 51.72
CA THR A 19 36.74 9.85 50.76
C THR A 19 35.73 8.76 50.40
N ILE A 20 35.05 8.20 51.39
CA ILE A 20 34.00 7.20 51.15
C ILE A 20 32.85 7.78 50.31
N THR A 21 32.44 9.03 50.61
CA THR A 21 31.37 9.70 49.83
C THR A 21 31.77 9.89 48.37
N VAL A 22 33.02 10.32 48.10
CA VAL A 22 33.53 10.50 46.76
C VAL A 22 33.57 9.15 46.01
N ILE A 23 34.06 8.09 46.64
CA ILE A 23 34.08 6.76 46.03
C ILE A 23 32.66 6.29 45.69
N PHE A 24 31.71 6.53 46.57
CA PHE A 24 30.33 6.15 46.36
C PHE A 24 29.69 6.94 45.19
N LEU A 25 29.93 8.24 45.11
CA LEU A 25 29.46 9.07 43.99
C LEU A 25 30.05 8.63 42.65
N VAL A 26 31.35 8.33 42.62
CA VAL A 26 32.00 7.81 41.41
C VAL A 26 31.38 6.47 40.99
N ALA A 27 31.19 5.56 41.95
CA ALA A 27 30.58 4.25 41.66
C ALA A 27 29.15 4.38 41.13
N ILE A 28 28.32 5.26 41.71
CA ILE A 28 26.96 5.53 41.22
C ILE A 28 27.00 6.12 39.82
N THR A 29 27.87 7.09 39.56
CA THR A 29 28.00 7.74 38.24
C THR A 29 28.41 6.73 37.16
N LEU A 30 29.39 5.88 37.45
CA LEU A 30 29.83 4.83 36.52
C LEU A 30 28.69 3.84 36.24
N ASN A 31 27.99 3.42 37.28
CA ASN A 31 26.86 2.51 37.12
C ASN A 31 25.74 3.12 36.27
N GLN A 32 25.43 4.39 36.45
CA GLN A 32 24.48 5.12 35.61
C GLN A 32 24.90 5.22 34.14
N ILE A 33 26.19 5.47 33.87
CA ILE A 33 26.71 5.53 32.50
C ILE A 33 26.59 4.16 31.82
N ILE A 34 26.97 3.09 32.52
CA ILE A 34 26.88 1.73 32.00
C ILE A 34 25.43 1.37 31.73
N LEU A 35 24.52 1.64 32.65
CA LEU A 35 23.10 1.36 32.54
C LEU A 35 22.47 2.13 31.37
N ASN A 36 22.78 3.43 31.23
CA ASN A 36 22.26 4.21 30.12
C ASN A 36 22.74 3.71 28.76
N ARG A 37 24.01 3.32 28.65
CA ARG A 37 24.51 2.70 27.39
C ARG A 37 23.76 1.42 27.08
N HIS A 38 23.66 0.53 28.04
CA HIS A 38 22.96 -0.75 27.85
C HIS A 38 21.47 -0.57 27.48
N ILE A 39 20.79 0.40 28.10
CA ILE A 39 19.41 0.74 27.76
C ILE A 39 19.30 1.28 26.35
N ASN A 40 20.19 2.22 25.95
CA ASN A 40 20.18 2.78 24.61
C ASN A 40 20.44 1.72 23.54
N ASP A 41 21.46 0.87 23.73
CA ASP A 41 21.80 -0.21 22.81
C ASP A 41 20.62 -1.20 22.67
N THR A 42 19.94 -1.51 23.78
CA THR A 42 18.78 -2.41 23.79
C THR A 42 17.57 -1.77 23.10
N ILE A 43 17.34 -0.47 23.33
CA ILE A 43 16.24 0.25 22.67
C ILE A 43 16.50 0.33 21.18
N GLU A 44 17.71 0.65 20.73
CA GLU A 44 18.07 0.75 19.32
C GLU A 44 17.88 -0.59 18.62
N ALA A 45 18.40 -1.68 19.17
CA ALA A 45 18.20 -3.03 18.63
C ALA A 45 16.73 -3.44 18.57
N ASN A 46 15.95 -3.18 19.61
CA ASN A 46 14.52 -3.51 19.62
C ASN A 46 13.72 -2.65 18.63
N MET A 47 14.10 -1.39 18.45
CA MET A 47 13.46 -0.51 17.46
C MET A 47 13.75 -1.00 16.05
N GLU A 48 15.00 -1.35 15.72
CA GLU A 48 15.38 -1.89 14.42
C GLU A 48 14.60 -3.18 14.11
N GLU A 49 14.58 -4.14 15.05
CA GLU A 49 13.81 -5.37 14.90
C GLU A 49 12.31 -5.09 14.71
N THR A 50 11.75 -4.16 15.48
CA THR A 50 10.32 -3.79 15.39
C THR A 50 10.00 -3.17 14.04
N VAL A 51 10.85 -2.28 13.53
CA VAL A 51 10.69 -1.64 12.22
C VAL A 51 10.75 -2.68 11.10
N LEU A 52 11.76 -3.56 11.12
CA LEU A 52 11.89 -4.64 10.13
C LEU A 52 10.67 -5.57 10.15
N ARG A 53 10.26 -6.03 11.32
CA ARG A 53 9.07 -6.89 11.48
C ARG A 53 7.80 -6.21 10.99
N THR A 54 7.64 -4.91 11.28
CA THR A 54 6.48 -4.13 10.81
C THR A 54 6.50 -3.97 9.29
N ALA A 55 7.68 -3.74 8.71
CA ALA A 55 7.85 -3.66 7.26
C ALA A 55 7.50 -4.98 6.57
N GLU A 56 8.00 -6.11 7.06
CA GLU A 56 7.67 -7.45 6.56
C GLU A 56 6.17 -7.77 6.69
N GLN A 57 5.56 -7.44 7.82
CA GLN A 57 4.12 -7.63 8.00
C GLN A 57 3.30 -6.78 7.02
N THR A 58 3.74 -5.54 6.79
CA THR A 58 3.09 -4.63 5.85
C THR A 58 3.22 -5.14 4.41
N GLU A 59 4.41 -5.59 4.02
CA GLU A 59 4.67 -6.20 2.72
C GLU A 59 3.78 -7.43 2.49
N ASN A 60 3.76 -8.36 3.45
CA ASN A 60 2.92 -9.56 3.38
C ASN A 60 1.42 -9.22 3.30
N TYR A 61 0.97 -8.24 4.08
CA TYR A 61 -0.41 -7.77 4.03
C TYR A 61 -0.75 -7.18 2.66
N LEU A 62 0.08 -6.28 2.13
CA LEU A 62 -0.13 -5.67 0.83
C LEU A 62 -0.09 -6.71 -0.30
N SER A 63 0.90 -7.61 -0.29
CA SER A 63 1.02 -8.70 -1.26
C SER A 63 -0.22 -9.58 -1.27
N THR A 64 -0.70 -10.00 -0.10
CA THR A 64 -1.92 -10.82 0.02
C THR A 64 -3.15 -10.07 -0.48
N ARG A 65 -3.29 -8.79 -0.15
CA ARG A 65 -4.43 -7.96 -0.60
C ARG A 65 -4.42 -7.76 -2.11
N VAL A 66 -3.26 -7.44 -2.69
CA VAL A 66 -3.11 -7.25 -4.14
C VAL A 66 -3.38 -8.56 -4.87
N SER A 67 -2.79 -9.68 -4.42
CA SER A 67 -3.02 -11.00 -5.02
C SER A 67 -4.50 -11.40 -4.99
N GLY A 68 -5.17 -11.17 -3.87
CA GLY A 68 -6.61 -11.42 -3.76
C GLY A 68 -7.46 -10.55 -4.69
N SER A 69 -7.07 -9.29 -4.92
CA SER A 69 -7.75 -8.41 -5.89
C SER A 69 -7.53 -8.87 -7.32
N ILE A 70 -6.31 -9.29 -7.66
CA ILE A 70 -5.99 -9.87 -8.98
C ILE A 70 -6.84 -11.12 -9.22
N GLU A 71 -6.84 -12.05 -8.29
CA GLU A 71 -7.62 -13.28 -8.40
C GLU A 71 -9.10 -12.97 -8.68
N ARG A 72 -9.67 -12.04 -7.94
CA ARG A 72 -11.05 -11.59 -8.17
C ARG A 72 -11.26 -10.91 -9.53
N LEU A 73 -10.27 -10.22 -10.09
CA LEU A 73 -10.35 -9.69 -11.45
C LEU A 73 -10.33 -10.80 -12.49
N LEU A 74 -9.51 -11.83 -12.31
CA LEU A 74 -9.44 -12.97 -13.21
C LEU A 74 -10.76 -13.73 -13.26
N TYR A 75 -11.40 -13.94 -12.11
CA TYR A 75 -12.72 -14.59 -12.04
C TYR A 75 -13.85 -13.71 -12.53
N PHE A 76 -13.67 -12.38 -12.56
CA PHE A 76 -14.72 -11.45 -12.97
C PHE A 76 -15.33 -11.77 -14.34
N LYS A 77 -14.49 -12.15 -15.31
CA LYS A 77 -14.92 -12.53 -16.65
C LYS A 77 -15.92 -13.70 -16.62
N ALA A 78 -15.62 -14.72 -15.82
CA ALA A 78 -16.45 -15.94 -15.74
C ALA A 78 -17.74 -15.70 -14.94
N GLU A 79 -17.66 -14.98 -13.82
CA GLU A 79 -18.77 -14.78 -12.89
C GLU A 79 -19.81 -13.78 -13.40
N SER A 80 -19.38 -12.77 -14.17
CA SER A 80 -20.24 -11.66 -14.59
C SER A 80 -21.04 -11.92 -15.87
N GLY A 81 -20.80 -13.03 -16.53
CA GLY A 81 -21.37 -13.26 -17.87
C GLY A 81 -20.82 -12.32 -18.94
N LEU A 82 -19.67 -11.68 -18.66
CA LEU A 82 -19.03 -10.69 -19.52
C LEU A 82 -18.82 -11.21 -20.95
N ASP A 83 -18.38 -12.47 -21.09
CA ASP A 83 -18.18 -13.11 -22.39
C ASP A 83 -19.46 -13.13 -23.25
N SER A 84 -20.59 -13.53 -22.66
CA SER A 84 -21.86 -13.62 -23.41
C SER A 84 -22.40 -12.23 -23.77
N ILE A 85 -22.23 -11.23 -22.88
CA ILE A 85 -22.67 -9.85 -23.14
C ILE A 85 -21.85 -9.26 -24.29
N LEU A 86 -20.52 -9.41 -24.24
CA LEU A 86 -19.63 -8.89 -25.27
C LEU A 86 -19.74 -9.66 -26.58
N ALA A 87 -19.87 -10.99 -26.57
CA ALA A 87 -20.08 -11.80 -27.77
C ALA A 87 -21.35 -11.37 -28.51
N ASN A 88 -22.44 -11.14 -27.79
CA ASN A 88 -23.70 -10.66 -28.38
C ASN A 88 -23.53 -9.24 -28.99
N TYR A 89 -22.79 -8.38 -28.33
CA TYR A 89 -22.48 -7.05 -28.85
C TYR A 89 -21.60 -7.11 -30.10
N PHE A 90 -20.55 -7.94 -30.11
CA PHE A 90 -19.62 -8.08 -31.23
C PHE A 90 -20.23 -8.73 -32.45
N ALA A 91 -21.27 -9.54 -32.28
CA ALA A 91 -22.00 -10.13 -33.39
C ALA A 91 -22.67 -9.07 -34.29
N ASN A 92 -23.09 -7.95 -33.76
CA ASN A 92 -23.68 -6.84 -34.51
C ASN A 92 -23.47 -5.50 -33.79
N PRO A 93 -22.24 -4.90 -33.86
CA PRO A 93 -21.89 -3.72 -33.13
C PRO A 93 -22.56 -2.46 -33.70
N ASN A 94 -23.67 -2.05 -33.08
CA ASN A 94 -24.42 -0.85 -33.42
C ASN A 94 -24.85 -0.11 -32.13
N ALA A 95 -25.43 1.08 -32.28
CA ALA A 95 -25.80 1.94 -31.16
C ALA A 95 -26.82 1.27 -30.21
N ALA A 96 -27.75 0.50 -30.74
CA ALA A 96 -28.75 -0.21 -29.94
C ALA A 96 -28.11 -1.36 -29.16
N ALA A 97 -27.26 -2.18 -29.82
CA ALA A 97 -26.51 -3.26 -29.17
C ALA A 97 -25.54 -2.71 -28.12
N TYR A 98 -24.89 -1.58 -28.39
CA TYR A 98 -24.04 -0.87 -27.41
C TYR A 98 -24.85 -0.47 -26.15
N SER A 99 -26.03 0.11 -26.32
CA SER A 99 -26.89 0.52 -25.23
C SER A 99 -27.32 -0.68 -24.36
N VAL A 100 -27.64 -1.80 -24.99
CA VAL A 100 -27.98 -3.05 -24.31
C VAL A 100 -26.78 -3.63 -23.56
N ALA A 101 -25.61 -3.68 -24.20
CA ALA A 101 -24.39 -4.17 -23.58
C ALA A 101 -23.99 -3.28 -22.38
N MET A 102 -24.04 -1.95 -22.54
CA MET A 102 -23.79 -0.99 -21.47
C MET A 102 -24.73 -1.21 -20.27
N SER A 103 -26.03 -1.34 -20.53
CA SER A 103 -27.02 -1.60 -19.47
C SER A 103 -26.72 -2.89 -18.70
N ASN A 104 -26.31 -3.95 -19.40
CA ASN A 104 -26.00 -5.24 -18.80
C ASN A 104 -24.65 -5.26 -18.08
N LEU A 105 -23.70 -4.40 -18.44
CA LEU A 105 -22.37 -4.33 -17.84
C LEU A 105 -22.29 -3.42 -16.61
N VAL A 106 -23.17 -2.42 -16.50
CA VAL A 106 -23.13 -1.46 -15.36
C VAL A 106 -23.20 -2.17 -14.02
N ALA A 107 -24.12 -3.11 -13.84
CA ALA A 107 -24.27 -3.79 -12.55
C ALA A 107 -23.06 -4.69 -12.19
N PRO A 108 -22.55 -5.56 -13.09
CA PRO A 108 -21.34 -6.32 -12.83
C PRO A 108 -20.11 -5.43 -12.51
N LEU A 109 -19.87 -4.38 -13.29
CA LEU A 109 -18.75 -3.46 -13.07
C LEU A 109 -18.86 -2.73 -11.73
N SER A 110 -20.05 -2.21 -11.42
CA SER A 110 -20.32 -1.54 -10.14
C SER A 110 -20.17 -2.49 -8.96
N THR A 111 -20.69 -3.69 -9.04
CA THR A 111 -20.55 -4.72 -7.99
C THR A 111 -19.08 -5.04 -7.74
N LYS A 112 -18.30 -5.19 -8.80
CA LYS A 112 -16.86 -5.47 -8.67
C LYS A 112 -16.11 -4.34 -7.98
N LYS A 113 -16.37 -3.10 -8.37
CA LYS A 113 -15.80 -1.91 -7.75
C LYS A 113 -16.14 -1.81 -6.26
N VAL A 114 -17.40 -2.05 -5.89
CA VAL A 114 -17.84 -1.97 -4.49
C VAL A 114 -17.30 -3.12 -3.65
N SER A 115 -17.15 -4.31 -4.23
CA SER A 115 -16.68 -5.50 -3.51
C SER A 115 -15.20 -5.50 -3.19
N ASP A 116 -14.42 -4.63 -3.82
CA ASP A 116 -12.98 -4.56 -3.62
C ASP A 116 -12.50 -3.10 -3.42
N SER A 117 -12.12 -2.78 -2.20
CA SER A 117 -11.68 -1.43 -1.81
C SER A 117 -10.36 -0.98 -2.47
N LEU A 118 -9.60 -1.89 -3.09
CA LEU A 118 -8.40 -1.54 -3.87
C LEU A 118 -8.75 -1.08 -5.29
N ILE A 119 -9.95 -1.43 -5.79
CA ILE A 119 -10.41 -1.02 -7.11
C ILE A 119 -11.08 0.36 -6.98
N SER A 120 -10.45 1.38 -7.54
CA SER A 120 -11.04 2.73 -7.59
C SER A 120 -12.09 2.83 -8.68
N ASP A 121 -11.72 2.42 -9.88
CA ASP A 121 -12.59 2.50 -11.06
C ASP A 121 -12.24 1.39 -12.05
N LEU A 122 -13.21 1.04 -12.91
CA LEU A 122 -13.07 0.02 -13.94
C LEU A 122 -13.39 0.64 -15.31
N TYR A 123 -12.51 0.41 -16.28
CA TYR A 123 -12.67 0.83 -17.65
C TYR A 123 -12.45 -0.37 -18.57
N LEU A 124 -13.53 -0.81 -19.20
CA LEU A 124 -13.49 -1.89 -20.15
C LEU A 124 -13.40 -1.32 -21.57
N TYR A 125 -12.30 -1.59 -22.23
CA TYR A 125 -12.06 -1.16 -23.61
C TYR A 125 -12.21 -2.33 -24.60
N THR A 126 -12.88 -2.07 -25.69
CA THR A 126 -12.99 -2.98 -26.84
C THR A 126 -12.79 -2.18 -28.14
N GLU A 127 -12.49 -2.85 -29.24
CA GLU A 127 -12.39 -2.20 -30.55
C GLU A 127 -13.70 -1.53 -31.03
N TYR A 128 -14.86 -1.95 -30.48
CA TYR A 128 -16.17 -1.43 -30.86
C TYR A 128 -16.73 -0.41 -29.86
N GLY A 129 -16.08 -0.21 -28.72
CA GLY A 129 -16.54 0.74 -27.72
C GLY A 129 -15.95 0.50 -26.35
N ALA A 130 -16.24 1.42 -25.43
CA ALA A 130 -15.75 1.36 -24.08
C ALA A 130 -16.91 1.42 -23.07
N PHE A 131 -16.73 0.73 -21.94
CA PHE A 131 -17.76 0.58 -20.92
C PHE A 131 -17.20 0.94 -19.54
N THR A 132 -18.02 1.56 -18.71
CA THR A 132 -17.73 1.86 -17.31
C THR A 132 -18.96 1.54 -16.47
N ASP A 133 -18.81 1.57 -15.15
CA ASP A 133 -19.96 1.45 -14.23
C ASP A 133 -20.83 2.72 -14.18
N GLY A 134 -20.41 3.79 -14.84
CA GLY A 134 -21.10 5.09 -14.87
C GLY A 134 -21.05 5.87 -13.56
N SER A 135 -20.49 5.35 -12.49
CA SER A 135 -20.43 6.00 -11.19
C SER A 135 -19.40 7.13 -11.10
N THR A 136 -18.33 7.02 -11.88
CA THR A 136 -17.30 8.05 -11.98
C THR A 136 -17.27 8.61 -13.40
N LEU A 137 -17.26 9.95 -13.51
CA LEU A 137 -17.22 10.63 -14.80
C LEU A 137 -15.84 10.48 -15.45
N LEU A 138 -15.82 10.26 -16.75
CA LEU A 138 -14.61 10.32 -17.54
C LEU A 138 -14.04 11.75 -17.57
N THR A 139 -12.75 11.88 -17.73
CA THR A 139 -12.07 13.16 -17.91
C THR A 139 -12.63 13.88 -19.14
N PRO A 140 -12.95 15.19 -19.06
CA PRO A 140 -13.47 15.92 -20.21
C PRO A 140 -12.54 15.83 -21.42
N GLY A 141 -13.10 15.48 -22.57
CA GLY A 141 -12.32 15.28 -23.81
C GLY A 141 -11.42 14.04 -23.78
N PHE A 142 -11.69 13.11 -22.83
CA PHE A 142 -10.97 11.84 -22.77
C PHE A 142 -11.00 11.11 -24.11
N SER A 143 -9.83 10.65 -24.52
CA SER A 143 -9.63 9.71 -25.61
C SER A 143 -8.50 8.78 -25.19
N LEU A 144 -8.74 7.50 -25.22
CA LEU A 144 -7.74 6.50 -24.79
C LEU A 144 -6.42 6.63 -25.56
N GLU A 145 -6.50 6.97 -26.84
CA GLU A 145 -5.33 7.12 -27.70
C GLU A 145 -4.43 8.33 -27.36
N LYS A 146 -4.95 9.28 -26.59
CA LYS A 146 -4.24 10.51 -26.22
C LYS A 146 -3.56 10.45 -24.86
N ILE A 147 -3.82 9.43 -24.07
CA ILE A 147 -3.23 9.28 -22.73
C ILE A 147 -1.88 8.54 -22.81
N ALA A 148 -0.99 8.84 -21.86
CA ALA A 148 0.33 8.21 -21.81
C ALA A 148 0.24 6.67 -21.64
N LEU A 149 -0.81 6.19 -20.96
CA LEU A 149 -1.08 4.77 -20.77
C LEU A 149 -1.32 4.01 -22.08
N TRP A 150 -1.71 4.69 -23.17
CA TRP A 150 -2.05 4.04 -24.44
C TRP A 150 -0.88 3.28 -25.06
N SER A 151 0.34 3.79 -24.96
CA SER A 151 1.53 3.08 -25.45
C SER A 151 1.74 1.75 -24.71
N GLU A 152 1.58 1.76 -23.39
CA GLU A 152 1.68 0.56 -22.55
C GLU A 152 0.56 -0.45 -22.89
N ILE A 153 -0.67 0.05 -23.14
CA ILE A 153 -1.79 -0.79 -23.57
C ILE A 153 -1.50 -1.48 -24.90
N ARG A 154 -0.89 -0.74 -25.85
CA ARG A 154 -0.68 -1.23 -27.22
C ARG A 154 0.54 -2.14 -27.35
N GLU A 155 1.60 -1.85 -26.63
CA GLU A 155 2.88 -2.55 -26.74
C GLU A 155 2.99 -3.74 -25.78
N GLY A 156 2.22 -3.76 -24.70
CA GLY A 156 2.22 -4.83 -23.73
C GLY A 156 1.63 -6.14 -24.28
N ASN A 157 2.35 -7.23 -24.07
CA ASN A 157 1.93 -8.58 -24.47
C ASN A 157 1.47 -9.44 -23.29
N SER A 158 1.58 -8.92 -22.07
CA SER A 158 1.21 -9.65 -20.86
C SER A 158 -0.30 -9.67 -20.67
N PHE A 159 -0.81 -10.81 -20.21
CA PHE A 159 -2.21 -11.02 -19.84
C PHE A 159 -2.65 -10.10 -18.69
N LEU A 160 -1.75 -9.88 -17.72
CA LEU A 160 -1.91 -8.97 -16.61
C LEU A 160 -0.65 -8.13 -16.46
N GLU A 161 -0.81 -6.82 -16.34
CA GLU A 161 0.32 -5.89 -16.24
C GLU A 161 0.01 -4.78 -15.26
N PHE A 162 0.96 -4.51 -14.35
CA PHE A 162 0.93 -3.37 -13.43
C PHE A 162 1.75 -2.23 -14.02
N CYS A 163 1.09 -1.11 -14.23
CA CYS A 163 1.75 0.09 -14.73
C CYS A 163 2.35 0.92 -13.58
N THR A 164 3.17 1.90 -13.92
CA THR A 164 3.72 2.83 -12.93
C THR A 164 2.65 3.73 -12.31
N VAL A 165 2.86 4.11 -11.04
CA VAL A 165 1.98 5.05 -10.34
C VAL A 165 1.90 6.37 -11.10
N ARG A 166 0.69 6.80 -11.45
CA ARG A 166 0.42 8.04 -12.18
C ARG A 166 -0.85 8.73 -11.71
N ASN A 167 -1.09 9.94 -12.18
CA ASN A 167 -2.39 10.57 -12.00
C ASN A 167 -3.42 9.82 -12.84
N ASP A 168 -4.65 9.74 -12.33
CA ASP A 168 -5.75 9.16 -13.08
C ASP A 168 -6.05 9.99 -14.33
N GLU A 169 -5.76 9.43 -15.49
CA GLU A 169 -5.94 10.09 -16.81
C GLU A 169 -7.32 9.77 -17.41
N ILE A 170 -7.95 8.69 -16.95
CA ILE A 170 -9.21 8.17 -17.48
C ILE A 170 -10.40 8.85 -16.80
N PHE A 171 -10.40 8.83 -15.48
CA PHE A 171 -11.52 9.34 -14.69
C PHE A 171 -11.21 10.70 -14.04
N ARG A 172 -12.25 11.48 -13.79
CA ARG A 172 -12.15 12.81 -13.14
C ARG A 172 -11.87 12.68 -11.63
N SER A 173 -11.12 11.70 -11.21
CA SER A 173 -10.90 11.42 -9.78
C SER A 173 -9.82 12.30 -9.14
N ARG A 174 -8.86 12.81 -9.94
CA ARG A 174 -7.65 13.53 -9.51
C ARG A 174 -6.78 12.74 -8.52
N LYS A 175 -6.95 11.44 -8.45
CA LYS A 175 -6.19 10.56 -7.55
C LYS A 175 -4.94 10.07 -8.25
N ARG A 176 -3.95 9.68 -7.44
CA ARG A 176 -2.84 8.85 -7.94
C ARG A 176 -3.26 7.40 -7.89
N VAL A 177 -3.09 6.70 -8.99
CA VAL A 177 -3.50 5.31 -9.17
C VAL A 177 -2.36 4.47 -9.73
N VAL A 178 -2.43 3.17 -9.50
CA VAL A 178 -1.64 2.18 -10.23
C VAL A 178 -2.59 1.55 -11.25
N PRO A 179 -2.48 1.87 -12.55
CA PRO A 179 -3.28 1.18 -13.56
C PRO A 179 -2.88 -0.29 -13.64
N VAL A 180 -3.89 -1.15 -13.69
CA VAL A 180 -3.70 -2.59 -13.89
C VAL A 180 -4.40 -2.95 -15.19
N LEU A 181 -3.63 -3.41 -16.14
CA LEU A 181 -4.12 -3.84 -17.46
C LEU A 181 -4.42 -5.34 -17.40
N TYR A 182 -5.67 -5.69 -17.68
CA TYR A 182 -6.10 -7.06 -17.80
C TYR A 182 -6.65 -7.30 -19.21
N ARG A 183 -5.94 -8.12 -19.99
CA ARG A 183 -6.29 -8.45 -21.38
C ARG A 183 -6.97 -9.81 -21.43
N PHE A 184 -8.05 -9.89 -22.16
CA PHE A 184 -8.74 -11.16 -22.36
C PHE A 184 -9.37 -11.23 -23.75
N SER A 185 -9.56 -12.43 -24.24
CA SER A 185 -10.31 -12.69 -25.46
C SER A 185 -11.78 -13.03 -25.12
N VAL A 186 -12.68 -12.57 -25.94
CA VAL A 186 -14.09 -12.97 -25.90
C VAL A 186 -14.27 -14.18 -26.82
N SER A 187 -14.81 -15.26 -26.30
CA SER A 187 -15.14 -16.42 -27.14
C SER A 187 -16.31 -16.04 -28.04
N SER A 188 -16.07 -15.99 -29.36
CA SER A 188 -17.19 -15.89 -30.30
C SER A 188 -18.11 -17.05 -30.10
N ALA A 189 -19.41 -16.80 -29.87
CA ALA A 189 -20.41 -17.83 -29.95
C ALA A 189 -20.36 -18.43 -31.39
N GLN A 190 -20.03 -19.72 -31.50
CA GLN A 190 -20.16 -20.48 -32.75
C GLN A 190 -21.63 -20.75 -33.03
#